data_2b0b4f163f304d5a81a764c0d525808e
#
_entry.id   2b0b4f163f304d5a81a764c0d525808e
#
_cell.length_a   1.000
_cell.length_b   1.000
_cell.length_c   1.000
_cell.angle_alpha   90.00
_cell.angle_beta   90.00
_cell.angle_gamma   90.00
#
_symmetry.space_group_name_H-M   'P 1'
#
loop_
_entity.id
_entity.type
_entity.pdbx_description
1 polymer ?
#
loop_
_entity_poly.entity_id
_entity_poly.type
_entity_poly.pdbx_seq_one_letter_code
_entity_poly.pdbx_strand_id
1 'polypeptide(L)'
;KWAIAATDRNGLRPLRYSITTDKIFCAGSETGMVEIPEKKIIEKGRLGPGQLIAVNLKKGKIYKDKEIKDYLSKDYKQFNKQIIHLDKKITTEKEFANFLEEDLRRRQYLSGYSIEDLELILHPMVEDAKEATGSMGDDTPVAVLSNHYRPISHYFRQNFSQVTNPPIDSLRENNVMSLKTRFGNLGNILDFENLTKENIYVLDSPILSNSQLKKFKSIFSEKVRVIDCTFNVNESLKERVEKIRVEAEVAVREGANHLILSDKNI
;
A
#
# COMPACT_ATOMS: atom_id res chain seq x y z
N LYS A 1 -15.60 -9.44 -31.81
CA LYS A 1 -15.00 -10.38 -30.83
C LYS A 1 -13.50 -10.10 -30.67
N TRP A 2 -12.98 -10.20 -29.47
CA TRP A 2 -11.58 -9.99 -29.15
C TRP A 2 -11.00 -11.23 -28.46
N ALA A 3 -9.74 -11.53 -28.74
CA ALA A 3 -8.91 -12.43 -27.94
C ALA A 3 -7.84 -11.55 -27.26
N ILE A 4 -7.71 -11.67 -25.94
CA ILE A 4 -6.82 -10.81 -25.14
C ILE A 4 -5.96 -11.70 -24.25
N ALA A 5 -4.66 -11.41 -24.21
CA ALA A 5 -3.71 -11.99 -23.30
C ALA A 5 -3.06 -10.84 -22.49
N ALA A 6 -3.07 -10.94 -21.17
CA ALA A 6 -2.56 -9.91 -20.28
C ALA A 6 -1.84 -10.52 -19.09
N THR A 7 -0.83 -9.82 -18.60
CA THR A 7 -0.20 -10.12 -17.31
C THR A 7 -0.88 -9.31 -16.20
N ASP A 8 -0.77 -9.81 -14.97
CA ASP A 8 -1.10 -9.03 -13.79
C ASP A 8 -0.22 -7.77 -13.68
N ARG A 9 -0.63 -6.83 -12.85
CA ARG A 9 0.08 -5.56 -12.65
C ARG A 9 1.58 -5.75 -12.34
N ASN A 10 1.91 -6.77 -11.58
CA ASN A 10 3.26 -7.04 -11.13
C ASN A 10 4.05 -7.98 -12.05
N GLY A 11 3.38 -8.62 -13.03
CA GLY A 11 3.99 -9.54 -13.97
C GLY A 11 4.62 -10.75 -13.31
N LEU A 12 4.02 -11.25 -12.22
CA LEU A 12 4.57 -12.34 -11.42
C LEU A 12 4.57 -13.68 -12.18
N ARG A 13 3.60 -13.85 -13.07
CA ARG A 13 3.57 -15.01 -13.98
C ARG A 13 3.98 -14.59 -15.36
N PRO A 14 4.86 -15.38 -16.03
CA PRO A 14 5.27 -15.09 -17.40
C PRO A 14 4.12 -15.28 -18.37
N LEU A 15 4.08 -14.43 -19.39
CA LEU A 15 3.19 -14.59 -20.54
C LEU A 15 3.97 -14.31 -21.81
N ARG A 16 4.02 -15.30 -22.68
CA ARG A 16 4.71 -15.27 -23.97
C ARG A 16 3.72 -15.40 -25.09
N TYR A 17 4.09 -14.86 -26.25
CA TYR A 17 3.27 -15.02 -27.45
C TYR A 17 4.09 -15.30 -28.70
N SER A 18 3.46 -15.89 -29.67
CA SER A 18 3.99 -16.13 -31.01
C SER A 18 2.94 -15.79 -32.06
N ILE A 19 3.42 -15.24 -33.16
CA ILE A 19 2.59 -14.91 -34.33
C ILE A 19 3.17 -15.67 -35.52
N THR A 20 2.31 -16.30 -36.32
CA THR A 20 2.73 -17.10 -37.45
C THR A 20 2.40 -16.49 -38.80
N THR A 21 3.06 -16.97 -39.87
CA THR A 21 2.75 -16.64 -41.28
C THR A 21 1.30 -16.98 -41.62
N ASP A 22 0.76 -18.03 -41.03
CA ASP A 22 -0.65 -18.46 -41.22
C ASP A 22 -1.64 -17.58 -40.43
N LYS A 23 -1.19 -16.45 -39.84
CA LYS A 23 -2.00 -15.54 -39.05
C LYS A 23 -2.60 -16.16 -37.78
N ILE A 24 -1.92 -17.14 -37.22
CA ILE A 24 -2.25 -17.73 -35.93
C ILE A 24 -1.54 -16.95 -34.85
N PHE A 25 -2.27 -16.53 -33.82
CA PHE A 25 -1.75 -15.93 -32.59
C PHE A 25 -1.86 -16.94 -31.46
N CYS A 26 -0.72 -17.25 -30.85
CA CYS A 26 -0.64 -18.12 -29.67
C CYS A 26 -0.09 -17.34 -28.49
N ALA A 27 -0.70 -17.48 -27.34
CA ALA A 27 -0.21 -16.90 -26.08
C ALA A 27 -0.32 -17.92 -24.96
N GLY A 28 0.70 -17.98 -24.09
CA GLY A 28 0.75 -18.91 -22.97
C GLY A 28 1.89 -18.60 -22.01
N SER A 29 1.90 -19.23 -20.86
CA SER A 29 2.93 -19.06 -19.84
C SER A 29 4.31 -19.51 -20.31
N GLU A 30 4.35 -20.50 -21.19
CA GLU A 30 5.59 -21.12 -21.66
C GLU A 30 5.65 -21.19 -23.18
N THR A 31 6.88 -21.28 -23.70
CA THR A 31 7.11 -21.53 -25.13
C THR A 31 6.93 -23.02 -25.41
N GLY A 32 6.31 -23.38 -26.52
CA GLY A 32 6.13 -24.78 -26.93
C GLY A 32 4.84 -25.42 -26.43
N MET A 33 3.93 -24.67 -25.78
CA MET A 33 2.59 -25.16 -25.41
C MET A 33 1.75 -25.61 -26.63
N VAL A 34 2.07 -25.03 -27.77
CA VAL A 34 1.49 -25.40 -29.07
C VAL A 34 2.65 -25.71 -30.00
N GLU A 35 2.60 -26.86 -30.67
CA GLU A 35 3.59 -27.21 -31.69
C GLU A 35 3.45 -26.34 -32.93
N ILE A 36 4.37 -25.40 -33.08
CA ILE A 36 4.45 -24.51 -34.22
C ILE A 36 5.85 -24.64 -34.82
N PRO A 37 5.98 -25.05 -36.10
CA PRO A 37 7.28 -25.09 -36.73
C PRO A 37 7.94 -23.72 -36.70
N GLU A 38 9.20 -23.66 -36.27
CA GLU A 38 9.98 -22.42 -36.11
C GLU A 38 9.94 -21.53 -37.37
N LYS A 39 10.06 -22.15 -38.53
CA LYS A 39 10.01 -21.49 -39.83
C LYS A 39 8.69 -20.75 -40.15
N LYS A 40 7.62 -21.07 -39.42
CA LYS A 40 6.34 -20.40 -39.57
C LYS A 40 6.16 -19.20 -38.63
N ILE A 41 7.04 -19.04 -37.66
CA ILE A 41 6.92 -17.97 -36.67
C ILE A 41 7.56 -16.70 -37.22
N ILE A 42 6.78 -15.63 -37.31
CA ILE A 42 7.25 -14.31 -37.75
C ILE A 42 7.58 -13.37 -36.58
N GLU A 43 6.94 -13.57 -35.43
CA GLU A 43 7.23 -12.78 -34.25
C GLU A 43 7.07 -13.64 -32.99
N LYS A 44 8.00 -13.48 -32.05
CA LYS A 44 7.93 -13.99 -30.67
C LYS A 44 8.08 -12.82 -29.71
N GLY A 45 7.36 -12.86 -28.61
CA GLY A 45 7.46 -11.85 -27.60
C GLY A 45 7.09 -12.33 -26.21
N ARG A 46 7.42 -11.49 -25.23
CA ARG A 46 7.03 -11.65 -23.83
C ARG A 46 6.33 -10.38 -23.37
N LEU A 47 5.24 -10.52 -22.64
CA LEU A 47 4.58 -9.39 -21.99
C LEU A 47 5.26 -9.12 -20.65
N GLY A 48 5.54 -7.86 -20.40
CA GLY A 48 6.02 -7.37 -19.11
C GLY A 48 4.88 -7.12 -18.11
N PRO A 49 5.20 -6.64 -16.90
CA PRO A 49 4.22 -6.33 -15.86
C PRO A 49 3.13 -5.37 -16.36
N GLY A 50 1.88 -5.74 -16.13
CA GLY A 50 0.71 -4.93 -16.51
C GLY A 50 0.53 -4.70 -18.01
N GLN A 51 1.24 -5.44 -18.86
CA GLN A 51 1.12 -5.36 -20.30
C GLN A 51 0.04 -6.31 -20.83
N LEU A 52 -0.53 -5.94 -21.96
CA LEU A 52 -1.50 -6.76 -22.66
C LEU A 52 -1.29 -6.73 -24.18
N ILE A 53 -1.75 -7.76 -24.83
CA ILE A 53 -1.83 -7.84 -26.31
C ILE A 53 -3.23 -8.31 -26.67
N ALA A 54 -3.83 -7.70 -27.67
CA ALA A 54 -5.20 -7.96 -28.06
C ALA A 54 -5.33 -8.19 -29.57
N VAL A 55 -6.14 -9.15 -29.95
CA VAL A 55 -6.45 -9.47 -31.33
C VAL A 55 -7.91 -9.19 -31.61
N ASN A 56 -8.20 -8.28 -32.52
CA ASN A 56 -9.55 -8.08 -33.04
C ASN A 56 -9.87 -9.13 -34.10
N LEU A 57 -10.60 -10.15 -33.70
CA LEU A 57 -10.91 -11.28 -34.59
C LEU A 57 -11.75 -10.92 -35.83
N LYS A 58 -12.54 -9.83 -35.76
CA LYS A 58 -13.30 -9.35 -36.94
C LYS A 58 -12.43 -8.64 -37.94
N LYS A 59 -11.44 -7.86 -37.44
CA LYS A 59 -10.56 -7.05 -38.29
C LYS A 59 -9.24 -7.77 -38.64
N GLY A 60 -8.95 -8.90 -37.99
CA GLY A 60 -7.68 -9.59 -38.16
C GLY A 60 -6.46 -8.76 -37.70
N LYS A 61 -6.67 -7.79 -36.81
CA LYS A 61 -5.63 -6.85 -36.38
C LYS A 61 -5.17 -7.15 -34.95
N ILE A 62 -3.85 -7.17 -34.76
CA ILE A 62 -3.19 -7.29 -33.48
C ILE A 62 -2.89 -5.88 -32.98
N TYR A 63 -3.12 -5.66 -31.68
CA TYR A 63 -2.79 -4.43 -30.96
C TYR A 63 -1.83 -4.77 -29.84
N LYS A 64 -0.65 -4.17 -29.86
CA LYS A 64 0.32 -4.25 -28.75
C LYS A 64 -0.11 -3.35 -27.60
N ASP A 65 0.53 -3.49 -26.44
CA ASP A 65 0.14 -2.86 -25.19
C ASP A 65 -0.24 -1.39 -25.32
N LYS A 66 0.63 -0.56 -25.87
CA LYS A 66 0.36 0.86 -26.06
C LYS A 66 -0.81 1.11 -27.02
N GLU A 67 -0.85 0.39 -28.12
CA GLU A 67 -1.89 0.58 -29.14
C GLU A 67 -3.29 0.23 -28.61
N ILE A 68 -3.42 -0.84 -27.82
CA ILE A 68 -4.73 -1.23 -27.28
C ILE A 68 -5.14 -0.28 -26.14
N LYS A 69 -4.21 0.18 -25.33
CA LYS A 69 -4.49 1.19 -24.29
C LYS A 69 -4.92 2.52 -24.91
N ASP A 70 -4.24 2.96 -25.96
CA ASP A 70 -4.61 4.17 -26.70
C ASP A 70 -5.98 4.00 -27.41
N TYR A 71 -6.27 2.81 -27.93
CA TYR A 71 -7.57 2.51 -28.54
C TYR A 71 -8.70 2.57 -27.51
N LEU A 72 -8.50 2.00 -26.31
CA LEU A 72 -9.50 2.00 -25.24
C LEU A 72 -9.66 3.38 -24.61
N SER A 73 -8.60 4.17 -24.53
CA SER A 73 -8.66 5.49 -23.89
C SER A 73 -9.36 6.56 -24.73
N LYS A 74 -9.58 6.32 -26.04
CA LYS A 74 -10.25 7.29 -26.94
C LYS A 74 -11.67 7.63 -26.52
N ASP A 75 -12.37 6.68 -25.94
CA ASP A 75 -13.77 6.83 -25.53
C ASP A 75 -13.93 7.28 -24.07
N TYR A 76 -12.80 7.39 -23.32
CA TYR A 76 -12.84 7.84 -21.94
C TYR A 76 -12.72 9.35 -21.85
N LYS A 77 -13.64 9.98 -21.11
CA LYS A 77 -13.53 11.38 -20.70
C LYS A 77 -12.20 11.55 -19.94
N GLN A 78 -11.41 12.54 -20.32
CA GLN A 78 -10.21 12.88 -19.57
C GLN A 78 -10.60 13.21 -18.13
N PHE A 79 -10.08 12.44 -17.20
CA PHE A 79 -10.18 12.78 -15.79
C PHE A 79 -9.22 13.94 -15.51
N ASN A 80 -9.76 15.12 -15.29
CA ASN A 80 -8.97 16.32 -14.94
C ASN A 80 -8.48 16.31 -13.48
N LYS A 81 -8.17 15.12 -12.94
CA LYS A 81 -7.58 15.00 -11.61
C LYS A 81 -6.10 15.31 -11.68
N GLN A 82 -5.65 16.24 -10.85
CA GLN A 82 -4.23 16.46 -10.65
C GLN A 82 -3.71 15.52 -9.57
N ILE A 83 -2.59 14.87 -9.86
CA ILE A 83 -1.84 14.12 -8.86
C ILE A 83 -0.80 15.06 -8.27
N ILE A 84 -0.93 15.34 -6.98
CA ILE A 84 -0.06 16.25 -6.24
C ILE A 84 0.84 15.43 -5.33
N HIS A 85 2.13 15.46 -5.59
CA HIS A 85 3.12 14.81 -4.73
C HIS A 85 3.40 15.69 -3.51
N LEU A 86 3.00 15.22 -2.35
CA LEU A 86 3.16 15.95 -1.09
C LEU A 86 4.62 16.02 -0.65
N ASP A 87 5.42 14.99 -0.92
CA ASP A 87 6.84 14.95 -0.56
C ASP A 87 7.62 16.13 -1.15
N LYS A 88 7.22 16.61 -2.32
CA LYS A 88 7.80 17.81 -2.94
C LYS A 88 7.41 19.13 -2.24
N LYS A 89 6.32 19.10 -1.48
CA LYS A 89 5.78 20.28 -0.78
C LYS A 89 6.12 20.28 0.71
N ILE A 90 6.44 19.12 1.26
CA ILE A 90 6.71 18.90 2.66
C ILE A 90 8.20 18.63 2.82
N THR A 91 8.97 19.66 3.13
CA THR A 91 10.37 19.50 3.52
C THR A 91 10.43 18.96 4.94
N THR A 92 11.28 17.96 5.15
CA THR A 92 11.57 17.42 6.48
C THR A 92 12.46 18.41 7.21
N GLU A 93 11.93 19.10 8.21
CA GLU A 93 12.74 19.84 9.14
C GLU A 93 13.35 18.84 10.12
N LYS A 94 14.65 18.96 10.40
CA LYS A 94 15.31 18.13 11.42
C LYS A 94 14.84 18.61 12.79
N GLU A 95 13.78 18.02 13.29
CA GLU A 95 13.34 18.23 14.67
C GLU A 95 14.12 17.21 15.56
N PHE A 96 15.07 17.69 16.32
CA PHE A 96 15.69 16.89 17.38
C PHE A 96 14.96 17.19 18.69
N ALA A 97 14.25 16.21 19.21
CA ALA A 97 13.74 16.30 20.58
C ALA A 97 14.85 15.80 21.51
N ASN A 98 15.49 16.71 22.23
CA ASN A 98 16.41 16.34 23.31
C ASN A 98 15.58 16.00 24.54
N PHE A 99 15.45 14.70 24.82
CA PHE A 99 14.87 14.23 26.07
C PHE A 99 16.00 14.00 27.08
N LEU A 100 15.73 14.26 28.36
CA LEU A 100 16.56 13.73 29.43
C LEU A 100 16.49 12.19 29.41
N GLU A 101 17.57 11.50 29.73
CA GLU A 101 17.64 10.03 29.61
C GLU A 101 16.53 9.33 30.40
N GLU A 102 16.23 9.81 31.60
CA GLU A 102 15.17 9.26 32.46
C GLU A 102 13.77 9.44 31.82
N ASP A 103 13.51 10.60 31.22
CA ASP A 103 12.24 10.88 30.56
C ASP A 103 12.10 10.03 29.28
N LEU A 104 13.20 9.84 28.54
CA LEU A 104 13.21 8.96 27.38
C LEU A 104 12.87 7.52 27.74
N ARG A 105 13.54 6.96 28.78
CA ARG A 105 13.28 5.60 29.25
C ARG A 105 11.83 5.43 29.72
N ARG A 106 11.31 6.40 30.45
CA ARG A 106 9.93 6.40 30.89
C ARG A 106 8.96 6.37 29.70
N ARG A 107 9.19 7.18 28.68
CA ARG A 107 8.36 7.22 27.45
C ARG A 107 8.45 5.92 26.66
N GLN A 108 9.64 5.35 26.54
CA GLN A 108 9.83 4.04 25.92
C GLN A 108 9.02 2.96 26.65
N TYR A 109 9.13 2.92 27.97
CA TYR A 109 8.38 1.98 28.78
C TYR A 109 6.85 2.14 28.64
N LEU A 110 6.36 3.38 28.72
CA LEU A 110 4.93 3.70 28.54
C LEU A 110 4.43 3.34 27.14
N SER A 111 5.29 3.41 26.14
CA SER A 111 4.98 3.04 24.75
C SER A 111 5.19 1.55 24.48
N GLY A 112 5.57 0.76 25.49
CA GLY A 112 5.74 -0.70 25.37
C GLY A 112 7.02 -1.15 24.68
N TYR A 113 8.02 -0.25 24.52
CA TYR A 113 9.32 -0.64 23.98
C TYR A 113 10.16 -1.36 25.01
N SER A 114 10.63 -2.55 24.66
CA SER A 114 11.65 -3.29 25.42
C SER A 114 13.05 -2.93 24.94
N ILE A 115 14.07 -3.34 25.72
CA ILE A 115 15.47 -3.22 25.29
C ILE A 115 15.71 -4.02 24.02
N GLU A 116 15.09 -5.19 23.90
CA GLU A 116 15.18 -6.04 22.70
C GLU A 116 14.62 -5.32 21.46
N ASP A 117 13.49 -4.61 21.59
CA ASP A 117 12.94 -3.82 20.47
C ASP A 117 13.92 -2.72 20.02
N LEU A 118 14.62 -2.11 20.97
CA LEU A 118 15.62 -1.06 20.68
C LEU A 118 16.85 -1.63 19.98
N GLU A 119 17.41 -2.74 20.51
CA GLU A 119 18.66 -3.30 20.03
C GLU A 119 18.50 -4.16 18.77
N LEU A 120 17.44 -4.98 18.69
CA LEU A 120 17.27 -5.96 17.63
C LEU A 120 16.39 -5.47 16.47
N ILE A 121 15.59 -4.44 16.69
CA ILE A 121 14.66 -3.94 15.68
C ILE A 121 15.04 -2.52 15.28
N LEU A 122 14.97 -1.56 16.21
CA LEU A 122 15.14 -0.14 15.87
C LEU A 122 16.59 0.21 15.51
N HIS A 123 17.58 -0.33 16.22
CA HIS A 123 18.99 -0.05 15.93
C HIS A 123 19.38 -0.49 14.50
N PRO A 124 19.10 -1.74 14.07
CA PRO A 124 19.36 -2.15 12.68
C PRO A 124 18.58 -1.33 11.64
N MET A 125 17.35 -0.93 11.95
CA MET A 125 16.57 -0.07 11.03
C MET A 125 17.25 1.29 10.83
N VAL A 126 17.85 1.86 11.86
CA VAL A 126 18.54 3.15 11.77
C VAL A 126 19.89 3.00 11.07
N GLU A 127 20.66 1.96 11.40
CA GLU A 127 22.01 1.75 10.88
C GLU A 127 22.01 1.28 9.42
N ASP A 128 21.19 0.29 9.10
CA ASP A 128 21.17 -0.37 7.80
C ASP A 128 20.09 0.17 6.87
N ALA A 129 19.19 1.03 7.35
CA ALA A 129 17.98 1.47 6.65
C ALA A 129 17.13 0.29 6.13
N LYS A 130 17.08 -0.80 6.90
CA LYS A 130 16.35 -2.03 6.58
C LYS A 130 15.54 -2.46 7.79
N GLU A 131 14.40 -3.04 7.53
CA GLU A 131 13.64 -3.72 8.57
C GLU A 131 14.38 -4.98 9.04
N ALA A 132 14.42 -5.20 10.36
CA ALA A 132 15.02 -6.39 10.92
C ALA A 132 14.26 -7.65 10.42
N THR A 133 15.03 -8.67 10.04
CA THR A 133 14.44 -9.97 9.68
C THR A 133 14.00 -10.69 10.95
N GLY A 134 12.73 -11.08 10.98
CA GLY A 134 12.14 -11.87 12.05
C GLY A 134 11.49 -13.14 11.52
N SER A 135 11.24 -14.09 12.39
CA SER A 135 10.37 -15.22 12.05
C SER A 135 8.91 -14.85 12.26
N MET A 136 8.06 -15.27 11.34
CA MET A 136 6.62 -15.23 11.56
C MET A 136 6.21 -16.42 12.43
N GLY A 137 5.63 -16.14 13.57
CA GLY A 137 5.21 -17.13 14.55
C GLY A 137 6.21 -17.28 15.68
N ASP A 138 5.78 -16.89 16.84
CA ASP A 138 6.51 -17.03 18.10
C ASP A 138 5.73 -17.98 19.00
N ASP A 139 6.35 -19.11 19.33
CA ASP A 139 5.79 -20.11 20.24
C ASP A 139 6.10 -19.84 21.71
N THR A 140 6.76 -18.75 22.00
CA THR A 140 7.09 -18.36 23.38
C THR A 140 5.80 -18.18 24.18
N PRO A 141 5.63 -18.87 25.33
CA PRO A 141 4.47 -18.69 26.20
C PRO A 141 4.36 -17.26 26.69
N VAL A 142 3.15 -16.72 26.73
CA VAL A 142 2.90 -15.40 27.28
C VAL A 142 3.12 -15.46 28.80
N ALA A 143 3.94 -14.54 29.34
CA ALA A 143 4.18 -14.42 30.76
C ALA A 143 2.98 -13.74 31.47
N VAL A 144 1.91 -14.51 31.72
CA VAL A 144 0.63 -14.00 32.23
C VAL A 144 0.71 -13.38 33.63
N LEU A 145 1.76 -13.68 34.38
CA LEU A 145 1.99 -13.11 35.72
C LEU A 145 3.00 -11.93 35.69
N SER A 146 3.43 -11.51 34.49
CA SER A 146 4.32 -10.37 34.34
C SER A 146 3.57 -9.07 34.54
N ASN A 147 4.19 -8.09 35.18
CA ASN A 147 3.70 -6.72 35.26
C ASN A 147 4.06 -5.88 34.02
N HIS A 148 4.79 -6.44 33.04
CA HIS A 148 5.12 -5.76 31.82
C HIS A 148 3.90 -5.68 30.91
N TYR A 149 3.63 -4.50 30.42
CA TYR A 149 2.64 -4.29 29.39
C TYR A 149 3.02 -5.07 28.13
N ARG A 150 2.06 -5.78 27.55
CA ARG A 150 2.16 -6.42 26.25
C ARG A 150 1.02 -5.96 25.37
N PRO A 151 1.29 -5.51 24.13
CA PRO A 151 0.23 -5.18 23.18
C PRO A 151 -0.68 -6.37 22.93
N ILE A 152 -1.95 -6.13 22.68
CA ILE A 152 -2.94 -7.19 22.44
C ILE A 152 -2.53 -8.12 21.28
N SER A 153 -1.80 -7.61 20.29
CA SER A 153 -1.27 -8.39 19.16
C SER A 153 -0.35 -9.54 19.58
N HIS A 154 0.34 -9.43 20.73
CA HIS A 154 1.22 -10.48 21.25
C HIS A 154 0.47 -11.71 21.81
N TYR A 155 -0.84 -11.59 22.01
CA TYR A 155 -1.68 -12.71 22.46
C TYR A 155 -2.28 -13.52 21.32
N PHE A 156 -2.09 -13.07 20.08
CA PHE A 156 -2.56 -13.77 18.90
C PHE A 156 -1.40 -14.44 18.19
N ARG A 157 -1.62 -15.68 17.77
CA ARG A 157 -0.63 -16.50 17.07
C ARG A 157 -1.20 -17.04 15.81
N GLN A 158 -0.36 -17.17 14.81
CA GLN A 158 -0.68 -17.87 13.60
C GLN A 158 -0.58 -19.38 13.85
N ASN A 159 -1.69 -20.11 13.66
CA ASN A 159 -1.74 -21.55 13.90
C ASN A 159 -1.38 -22.39 12.67
N PHE A 160 -1.16 -21.78 11.52
CA PHE A 160 -0.80 -22.45 10.27
C PHE A 160 0.21 -21.62 9.50
N SER A 161 1.01 -22.32 8.68
CA SER A 161 1.94 -21.65 7.79
C SER A 161 1.19 -21.04 6.61
N GLN A 162 1.50 -19.78 6.33
CA GLN A 162 1.05 -19.11 5.12
C GLN A 162 2.21 -18.96 4.16
N VAL A 163 1.96 -19.31 2.91
CA VAL A 163 2.94 -19.14 1.84
C VAL A 163 2.48 -17.97 0.96
N THR A 164 3.38 -17.03 0.71
CA THR A 164 3.16 -16.00 -0.31
C THR A 164 3.21 -16.67 -1.68
N ASN A 165 2.15 -16.59 -2.44
CA ASN A 165 2.11 -17.18 -3.75
C ASN A 165 1.79 -16.13 -4.82
N PRO A 166 2.72 -15.84 -5.71
CA PRO A 166 4.10 -16.31 -5.76
C PRO A 166 4.98 -15.64 -4.70
N PRO A 167 6.05 -16.29 -4.23
CA PRO A 167 6.97 -15.71 -3.28
C PRO A 167 7.66 -14.49 -3.88
N ILE A 168 7.80 -13.44 -3.07
CA ILE A 168 8.46 -12.20 -3.45
C ILE A 168 9.85 -12.22 -2.82
N ASP A 169 10.89 -12.19 -3.64
CA ASP A 169 12.26 -12.04 -3.21
C ASP A 169 12.64 -10.54 -3.11
N SER A 170 13.76 -10.24 -2.47
CA SER A 170 14.26 -8.87 -2.28
C SER A 170 14.52 -8.12 -3.58
N LEU A 171 14.82 -8.82 -4.67
CA LEU A 171 15.05 -8.20 -5.99
C LEU A 171 13.73 -7.80 -6.67
N ARG A 172 12.66 -8.54 -6.43
CA ARG A 172 11.33 -8.26 -6.98
C ARG A 172 10.55 -7.28 -6.13
N GLU A 173 10.87 -7.16 -4.85
CA GLU A 173 10.15 -6.33 -3.90
C GLU A 173 9.95 -4.90 -4.43
N ASN A 174 11.00 -4.27 -4.93
CA ASN A 174 10.93 -2.93 -5.49
C ASN A 174 9.96 -2.78 -6.69
N ASN A 175 9.72 -3.87 -7.41
CA ASN A 175 8.85 -3.86 -8.59
C ASN A 175 7.39 -4.18 -8.25
N VAL A 176 7.15 -4.95 -7.21
CA VAL A 176 5.82 -5.48 -6.89
C VAL A 176 5.17 -4.83 -5.67
N MET A 177 5.98 -4.23 -4.78
CA MET A 177 5.50 -3.56 -3.57
C MET A 177 5.59 -2.04 -3.70
N SER A 178 4.66 -1.35 -3.09
CA SER A 178 4.68 0.11 -3.03
C SER A 178 4.05 0.57 -1.73
N LEU A 179 4.78 1.41 -1.00
CA LEU A 179 4.30 2.08 0.21
C LEU A 179 3.62 3.42 -0.09
N LYS A 180 3.47 3.76 -1.37
CA LYS A 180 2.81 5.02 -1.77
C LYS A 180 1.39 5.08 -1.26
N THR A 181 1.13 6.09 -0.45
CA THR A 181 -0.17 6.35 0.15
C THR A 181 -0.86 7.50 -0.58
N ARG A 182 -2.13 7.32 -0.89
CA ARG A 182 -2.93 8.32 -1.59
C ARG A 182 -4.00 8.88 -0.67
N PHE A 183 -4.16 10.20 -0.73
CA PHE A 183 -5.16 10.94 0.01
C PHE A 183 -6.06 11.70 -0.95
N GLY A 184 -7.32 11.83 -0.61
CA GLY A 184 -8.34 12.51 -1.39
C GLY A 184 -9.60 11.67 -1.51
N ASN A 185 -10.71 12.33 -1.73
CA ASN A 185 -11.97 11.64 -1.92
C ASN A 185 -12.08 11.10 -3.35
N LEU A 186 -12.02 9.79 -3.49
CA LEU A 186 -12.20 9.13 -4.78
C LEU A 186 -13.67 9.05 -5.22
N GLY A 187 -14.61 9.32 -4.30
CA GLY A 187 -16.03 9.10 -4.51
C GLY A 187 -16.35 7.61 -4.62
N ASN A 188 -17.45 7.28 -5.27
CA ASN A 188 -17.78 5.91 -5.57
C ASN A 188 -16.94 5.43 -6.77
N ILE A 189 -15.95 4.59 -6.51
CA ILE A 189 -15.05 4.05 -7.55
C ILE A 189 -15.75 3.16 -8.58
N LEU A 190 -16.98 2.70 -8.29
CA LEU A 190 -17.79 1.91 -9.21
C LEU A 190 -18.67 2.78 -10.11
N ASP A 191 -18.79 4.07 -9.79
CA ASP A 191 -19.55 5.04 -10.59
C ASP A 191 -18.59 5.93 -11.37
N PHE A 192 -18.21 5.48 -12.57
CA PHE A 192 -17.26 6.17 -13.42
C PHE A 192 -17.78 7.51 -13.97
N GLU A 193 -19.07 7.74 -13.97
CA GLU A 193 -19.66 8.98 -14.49
C GLU A 193 -19.61 10.11 -13.45
N ASN A 194 -19.73 9.74 -12.16
CA ASN A 194 -19.82 10.68 -11.05
C ASN A 194 -18.58 10.66 -10.13
N LEU A 195 -17.44 10.18 -10.63
CA LEU A 195 -16.18 10.25 -9.87
C LEU A 195 -15.87 11.69 -9.44
N THR A 196 -15.49 11.87 -8.20
CA THR A 196 -15.11 13.19 -7.69
C THR A 196 -14.00 13.81 -8.52
N LYS A 197 -14.07 15.12 -8.74
CA LYS A 197 -13.05 15.91 -9.46
C LYS A 197 -11.94 16.41 -8.53
N GLU A 198 -11.93 15.99 -7.29
CA GLU A 198 -10.93 16.43 -6.31
C GLU A 198 -9.51 15.94 -6.68
N ASN A 199 -8.52 16.73 -6.33
CA ASN A 199 -7.13 16.37 -6.53
C ASN A 199 -6.76 15.16 -5.65
N ILE A 200 -5.84 14.33 -6.15
CA ILE A 200 -5.27 13.22 -5.40
C ILE A 200 -3.89 13.63 -4.93
N TYR A 201 -3.67 13.52 -3.64
CA TYR A 201 -2.39 13.77 -2.99
C TYR A 201 -1.67 12.44 -2.77
N VAL A 202 -0.37 12.41 -3.04
CA VAL A 202 0.45 11.19 -2.93
C VAL A 202 1.62 11.46 -2.00
N LEU A 203 1.85 10.55 -1.07
CA LEU A 203 3.06 10.41 -0.27
C LEU A 203 3.80 9.15 -0.69
N ASP A 204 5.12 9.19 -0.73
CA ASP A 204 5.94 8.02 -1.07
C ASP A 204 6.03 7.02 0.09
N SER A 205 5.73 7.44 1.32
CA SER A 205 5.69 6.60 2.52
C SER A 205 4.42 6.84 3.33
N PRO A 206 3.86 5.80 4.02
CA PRO A 206 2.77 5.97 4.97
C PRO A 206 3.23 6.57 6.32
N ILE A 207 4.54 6.68 6.55
CA ILE A 207 5.14 7.21 7.78
C ILE A 207 5.38 8.69 7.60
N LEU A 208 4.93 9.49 8.57
CA LEU A 208 5.09 10.93 8.60
C LEU A 208 5.90 11.34 9.84
N SER A 209 6.86 12.25 9.65
CA SER A 209 7.47 12.96 10.76
C SER A 209 6.48 13.97 11.37
N ASN A 210 6.78 14.51 12.57
CA ASN A 210 5.93 15.52 13.21
C ASN A 210 5.77 16.78 12.34
N SER A 211 6.85 17.22 11.70
CA SER A 211 6.82 18.37 10.78
C SER A 211 5.97 18.09 9.55
N GLN A 212 6.06 16.87 8.99
CA GLN A 212 5.22 16.42 7.88
C GLN A 212 3.75 16.37 8.28
N LEU A 213 3.44 15.83 9.47
CA LEU A 213 2.06 15.76 9.97
C LEU A 213 1.46 17.16 10.20
N LYS A 214 2.24 18.12 10.77
CA LYS A 214 1.80 19.51 10.90
C LYS A 214 1.44 20.11 9.53
N LYS A 215 2.29 19.88 8.52
CA LYS A 215 2.07 20.38 7.17
C LYS A 215 0.90 19.72 6.47
N PHE A 216 0.73 18.41 6.66
CA PHE A 216 -0.44 17.65 6.21
C PHE A 216 -1.73 18.28 6.77
N LYS A 217 -1.78 18.53 8.08
CA LYS A 217 -2.93 19.22 8.72
C LYS A 217 -3.21 20.58 8.09
N SER A 218 -2.18 21.37 7.77
CA SER A 218 -2.37 22.68 7.15
C SER A 218 -2.89 22.61 5.71
N ILE A 219 -2.49 21.59 4.94
CA ILE A 219 -2.94 21.40 3.55
C ILE A 219 -4.43 21.04 3.50
N PHE A 220 -4.88 20.17 4.38
CA PHE A 220 -6.27 19.72 4.40
C PHE A 220 -7.17 20.52 5.33
N SER A 221 -6.57 21.34 6.22
CA SER A 221 -7.26 22.34 7.04
C SER A 221 -8.58 21.85 7.67
N GLU A 222 -9.70 22.43 7.27
CA GLU A 222 -11.04 22.14 7.81
C GLU A 222 -11.52 20.72 7.58
N LYS A 223 -10.92 20.01 6.62
CA LYS A 223 -11.25 18.60 6.31
C LYS A 223 -10.54 17.60 7.22
N VAL A 224 -9.72 18.07 8.15
CA VAL A 224 -9.02 17.23 9.14
C VAL A 224 -9.68 17.38 10.50
N ARG A 225 -9.93 16.25 11.17
CA ARG A 225 -10.30 16.19 12.58
C ARG A 225 -9.30 15.35 13.34
N VAL A 226 -8.84 15.88 14.47
CA VAL A 226 -8.02 15.14 15.43
C VAL A 226 -8.94 14.65 16.52
N ILE A 227 -8.94 13.34 16.74
CA ILE A 227 -9.71 12.68 17.81
C ILE A 227 -8.73 12.28 18.87
N ASP A 228 -8.93 12.76 20.08
CA ASP A 228 -8.13 12.39 21.24
C ASP A 228 -8.51 10.97 21.68
N CYS A 229 -7.58 10.05 21.68
CA CYS A 229 -7.78 8.66 22.07
C CYS A 229 -7.41 8.40 23.54
N THR A 230 -6.98 9.41 24.29
CA THR A 230 -6.66 9.25 25.70
C THR A 230 -7.93 9.09 26.55
N PHE A 231 -7.81 8.42 27.67
CA PHE A 231 -8.87 8.26 28.64
C PHE A 231 -8.31 8.16 30.07
N ASN A 232 -9.13 8.50 31.03
CA ASN A 232 -8.73 8.46 32.45
C ASN A 232 -8.76 7.03 32.99
N VAL A 233 -7.91 6.75 33.99
CA VAL A 233 -7.84 5.44 34.65
C VAL A 233 -9.19 4.96 35.18
N ASN A 234 -10.05 5.89 35.58
CA ASN A 234 -11.39 5.61 36.13
C ASN A 234 -12.48 5.50 35.03
N GLU A 235 -12.15 5.70 33.77
CA GLU A 235 -13.08 5.56 32.65
C GLU A 235 -12.99 4.14 32.05
N SER A 236 -14.12 3.58 31.68
CA SER A 236 -14.14 2.29 31.00
C SER A 236 -13.59 2.41 29.59
N LEU A 237 -12.64 1.54 29.22
CA LEU A 237 -12.12 1.45 27.86
C LEU A 237 -13.25 1.27 26.83
N LYS A 238 -14.25 0.46 27.14
CA LYS A 238 -15.41 0.22 26.27
C LYS A 238 -16.18 1.52 26.00
N GLU A 239 -16.44 2.30 27.04
CA GLU A 239 -17.16 3.57 26.91
C GLU A 239 -16.34 4.58 26.11
N ARG A 240 -15.01 4.63 26.34
CA ARG A 240 -14.14 5.53 25.59
C ARG A 240 -14.10 5.18 24.11
N VAL A 241 -13.95 3.90 23.76
CA VAL A 241 -13.97 3.43 22.37
C VAL A 241 -15.30 3.80 21.69
N GLU A 242 -16.44 3.65 22.40
CA GLU A 242 -17.73 4.02 21.82
C GLU A 242 -17.84 5.54 21.60
N LYS A 243 -17.36 6.36 22.53
CA LYS A 243 -17.26 7.82 22.34
C LYS A 243 -16.42 8.18 21.12
N ILE A 244 -15.23 7.58 20.96
CA ILE A 244 -14.36 7.80 19.79
C ILE A 244 -15.08 7.45 18.49
N ARG A 245 -15.85 6.36 18.45
CA ARG A 245 -16.65 5.98 17.28
C ARG A 245 -17.70 7.02 16.93
N VAL A 246 -18.41 7.51 17.94
CA VAL A 246 -19.43 8.58 17.76
C VAL A 246 -18.77 9.87 17.31
N GLU A 247 -17.66 10.29 17.92
CA GLU A 247 -16.90 11.48 17.53
C GLU A 247 -16.43 11.38 16.07
N ALA A 248 -15.94 10.21 15.65
CA ALA A 248 -15.52 9.97 14.28
C ALA A 248 -16.69 10.08 13.28
N GLU A 249 -17.84 9.48 13.62
CA GLU A 249 -19.05 9.54 12.79
C GLU A 249 -19.53 10.99 12.63
N VAL A 250 -19.61 11.74 13.73
CA VAL A 250 -20.01 13.15 13.71
C VAL A 250 -19.04 13.97 12.85
N ALA A 251 -17.73 13.80 13.03
CA ALA A 251 -16.73 14.51 12.25
C ALA A 251 -16.89 14.27 10.73
N VAL A 252 -17.17 13.03 10.32
CA VAL A 252 -17.40 12.71 8.90
C VAL A 252 -18.70 13.33 8.40
N ARG A 253 -19.77 13.32 9.20
CA ARG A 253 -21.04 13.98 8.84
C ARG A 253 -20.90 15.50 8.72
N GLU A 254 -19.99 16.10 9.47
CA GLU A 254 -19.63 17.54 9.38
C GLU A 254 -18.70 17.86 8.20
N GLY A 255 -18.29 16.86 7.41
CA GLY A 255 -17.51 17.05 6.19
C GLY A 255 -16.02 16.79 6.33
N ALA A 256 -15.55 16.27 7.48
CA ALA A 256 -14.17 15.80 7.58
C ALA A 256 -13.95 14.58 6.68
N ASN A 257 -12.82 14.57 5.97
CA ASN A 257 -12.41 13.43 5.14
C ASN A 257 -11.07 12.84 5.57
N HIS A 258 -10.45 13.41 6.60
CA HIS A 258 -9.25 12.90 7.25
C HIS A 258 -9.46 12.89 8.76
N LEU A 259 -9.38 11.73 9.36
CA LEU A 259 -9.43 11.55 10.80
C LEU A 259 -8.04 11.16 11.30
N ILE A 260 -7.56 11.85 12.33
CA ILE A 260 -6.29 11.57 12.98
C ILE A 260 -6.59 11.14 14.40
N LEU A 261 -6.33 9.88 14.71
CA LEU A 261 -6.39 9.36 16.07
C LEU A 261 -5.08 9.72 16.77
N SER A 262 -5.17 10.30 17.94
CA SER A 262 -4.01 10.80 18.67
C SER A 262 -4.06 10.41 20.15
N ASP A 263 -2.98 9.87 20.63
CA ASP A 263 -2.72 9.59 22.05
C ASP A 263 -1.68 10.55 22.66
N LYS A 264 -1.41 11.65 21.97
CA LYS A 264 -0.31 12.57 22.29
C LYS A 264 -0.45 13.25 23.66
N ASN A 265 -1.63 13.24 24.26
CA ASN A 265 -1.90 13.90 25.54
C ASN A 265 -1.67 12.99 26.76
N ILE A 266 -0.93 11.89 26.58
CA ILE A 266 -0.51 11.00 27.65
C ILE A 266 0.68 11.58 28.42
#